data_cde2f46c8d1c9ea580f0c911cb97e282
#
_entry.id   cde2f46c8d1c9ea580f0c911cb97e282
#
_cell.length_a   1.000
_cell.length_b   1.000
_cell.length_c   1.000
_cell.angle_alpha   90.00
_cell.angle_beta   90.00
_cell.angle_gamma   90.00
#
_symmetry.space_group_name_H-M   'P 1'
#
loop_
_entity.id
_entity.type
_entity.pdbx_description
1 polymer ?
#
loop_
_entity_poly.entity_id
_entity_poly.type
_entity_poly.pdbx_seq_one_letter_code
_entity_poly.pdbx_strand_id
1 'polypeptide(L)'
;MIDPIELSLSKNLYKANIKSQNWQDALRETAEILEANNCITKNYVEKIIEDSFKLNFYYVIGENIAIPHTSPEFGAIKTSIAITTSKNGIYFDNHEFNPVKVIFMISVLKMDDHIDFIMKIADILQDREFIYNLSNCENDNELKNVLLNRINS
;
A
#
# COMPACT_ATOMS: atom_id res chain seq x y z
N MET A 1 -17.61 -5.22 8.83
CA MET A 1 -16.65 -4.45 8.02
C MET A 1 -15.71 -5.38 7.26
N ILE A 2 -15.40 -5.04 6.02
CA ILE A 2 -14.56 -5.88 5.19
C ILE A 2 -13.09 -5.81 5.63
N ASP A 3 -12.41 -6.94 5.57
CA ASP A 3 -10.97 -7.03 5.85
C ASP A 3 -10.17 -6.38 4.71
N PRO A 4 -9.12 -5.59 5.01
CA PRO A 4 -8.32 -4.95 3.96
C PRO A 4 -7.72 -5.93 2.95
N ILE A 5 -7.26 -7.10 3.39
CA ILE A 5 -6.69 -8.09 2.49
C ILE A 5 -7.77 -8.67 1.57
N GLU A 6 -8.96 -8.97 2.12
CA GLU A 6 -10.09 -9.43 1.30
C GLU A 6 -10.50 -8.39 0.28
N LEU A 7 -10.50 -7.12 0.67
CA LEU A 7 -10.86 -6.03 -0.24
C LEU A 7 -9.89 -5.97 -1.41
N SER A 8 -8.59 -6.05 -1.13
CA SER A 8 -7.56 -6.07 -2.18
C SER A 8 -7.72 -7.27 -3.10
N LEU A 9 -7.94 -8.46 -2.53
CA LEU A 9 -8.12 -9.69 -3.31
C LEU A 9 -9.35 -9.65 -4.19
N SER A 10 -10.50 -9.25 -3.65
CA SER A 10 -11.78 -9.30 -4.36
C SER A 10 -11.80 -8.38 -5.59
N LYS A 11 -11.02 -7.32 -5.57
CA LYS A 11 -10.95 -6.33 -6.66
C LYS A 11 -9.66 -6.45 -7.47
N ASN A 12 -8.81 -7.41 -7.17
CA ASN A 12 -7.50 -7.58 -7.81
C ASN A 12 -6.63 -6.33 -7.69
N LEU A 13 -6.64 -5.70 -6.51
CA LEU A 13 -5.89 -4.47 -6.24
C LEU A 13 -4.51 -4.81 -5.69
N TYR A 14 -3.71 -5.55 -6.46
CA TYR A 14 -2.37 -5.93 -6.04
C TYR A 14 -1.47 -6.19 -7.25
N LYS A 15 -0.18 -6.01 -7.06
CA LYS A 15 0.81 -6.27 -8.10
C LYS A 15 2.15 -6.61 -7.44
N ALA A 16 2.71 -7.75 -7.80
CA ALA A 16 3.98 -8.20 -7.23
C ALA A 16 5.16 -7.70 -8.02
N ASN A 17 6.23 -7.46 -7.30
CA ASN A 17 7.56 -7.20 -7.85
C ASN A 17 7.53 -6.10 -8.92
N ILE A 18 7.06 -4.92 -8.52
CA ILE A 18 6.95 -3.77 -9.42
C ILE A 18 8.32 -3.36 -9.93
N LYS A 19 8.35 -2.78 -11.12
CA LYS A 19 9.60 -2.48 -11.82
C LYS A 19 10.15 -1.10 -11.52
N SER A 20 9.35 -0.22 -10.94
CA SER A 20 9.78 1.13 -10.59
C SER A 20 10.95 1.06 -9.62
N GLN A 21 11.97 1.89 -9.85
CA GLN A 21 13.16 1.92 -8.99
C GLN A 21 13.20 3.12 -8.06
N ASN A 22 12.56 4.23 -8.45
CA ASN A 22 12.49 5.40 -7.59
C ASN A 22 11.13 5.46 -6.90
N TRP A 23 11.08 6.16 -5.76
CA TRP A 23 9.89 6.18 -4.93
C TRP A 23 8.70 6.88 -5.58
N GLN A 24 8.93 7.92 -6.39
CA GLN A 24 7.85 8.63 -7.07
C GLN A 24 7.13 7.70 -8.05
N ASP A 25 7.89 7.01 -8.87
CA ASP A 25 7.33 6.08 -9.84
C ASP A 25 6.67 4.89 -9.16
N ALA A 26 7.24 4.40 -8.04
CA ALA A 26 6.64 3.32 -7.28
C ALA A 26 5.28 3.72 -6.71
N LEU A 27 5.17 4.93 -6.19
CA LEU A 27 3.88 5.44 -5.70
C LEU A 27 2.88 5.58 -6.84
N ARG A 28 3.31 6.08 -8.00
CA ARG A 28 2.43 6.21 -9.16
C ARG A 28 1.98 4.86 -9.70
N GLU A 29 2.90 3.90 -9.76
CA GLU A 29 2.57 2.55 -10.22
C GLU A 29 1.55 1.88 -9.30
N THR A 30 1.71 2.04 -8.00
CA THR A 30 0.75 1.53 -7.02
C THR A 30 -0.59 2.24 -7.15
N ALA A 31 -0.56 3.57 -7.30
CA ALA A 31 -1.76 4.38 -7.43
C ALA A 31 -2.57 4.05 -8.70
N GLU A 32 -1.90 3.68 -9.80
CA GLU A 32 -2.58 3.31 -11.04
C GLU A 32 -3.59 2.18 -10.81
N ILE A 33 -3.31 1.26 -9.92
CA ILE A 33 -4.21 0.17 -9.58
C ILE A 33 -5.53 0.73 -9.02
N LEU A 34 -5.42 1.71 -8.13
CA LEU A 34 -6.60 2.35 -7.52
C LEU A 34 -7.30 3.29 -8.50
N GLU A 35 -6.54 4.03 -9.31
CA GLU A 35 -7.11 4.92 -10.32
C GLU A 35 -7.91 4.14 -11.36
N ALA A 36 -7.37 3.03 -11.85
CA ALA A 36 -8.02 2.20 -12.86
C ALA A 36 -9.33 1.59 -12.34
N ASN A 37 -9.48 1.47 -11.03
CA ASN A 37 -10.68 0.92 -10.39
C ASN A 37 -11.57 2.01 -9.79
N ASN A 38 -11.33 3.26 -10.14
CA ASN A 38 -12.10 4.42 -9.68
C ASN A 38 -12.13 4.56 -8.16
N CYS A 39 -11.04 4.21 -7.51
CA CYS A 39 -10.91 4.32 -6.05
C CYS A 39 -10.32 5.66 -5.63
N ILE A 40 -9.45 6.22 -6.47
CA ILE A 40 -8.83 7.53 -6.24
C ILE A 40 -8.72 8.28 -7.58
N THR A 41 -8.50 9.60 -7.50
CA THR A 41 -8.11 10.41 -8.65
C THR A 41 -6.59 10.53 -8.69
N LYS A 42 -6.06 11.00 -9.83
CA LYS A 42 -4.60 11.26 -9.96
C LYS A 42 -4.12 12.28 -8.93
N ASN A 43 -4.96 13.22 -8.55
CA ASN A 43 -4.58 14.24 -7.57
C ASN A 43 -4.20 13.63 -6.22
N TYR A 44 -4.80 12.50 -5.87
CA TYR A 44 -4.54 11.82 -4.60
C TYR A 44 -3.06 11.45 -4.46
N VAL A 45 -2.50 10.73 -5.45
CA VAL A 45 -1.09 10.32 -5.39
C VAL A 45 -0.15 11.52 -5.56
N GLU A 46 -0.52 12.49 -6.41
CA GLU A 46 0.33 13.67 -6.59
C GLU A 46 0.43 14.48 -5.30
N LYS A 47 -0.65 14.52 -4.51
CA LYS A 47 -0.61 15.16 -3.20
C LYS A 47 0.33 14.43 -2.23
N ILE A 48 0.28 13.10 -2.22
CA ILE A 48 1.19 12.29 -1.40
C ILE A 48 2.64 12.58 -1.78
N ILE A 49 2.93 12.61 -3.08
CA ILE A 49 4.28 12.87 -3.58
C ILE A 49 4.74 14.29 -3.19
N GLU A 50 3.86 15.26 -3.38
CA GLU A 50 4.16 16.66 -3.05
C GLU A 50 4.52 16.83 -1.57
N ASP A 51 3.80 16.14 -0.68
CA ASP A 51 3.98 16.28 0.76
C ASP A 51 5.09 15.39 1.33
N SER A 52 5.65 14.49 0.53
CA SER A 52 6.60 13.50 1.02
C SER A 52 7.82 14.11 1.72
N PHE A 53 8.51 15.05 1.07
CA PHE A 53 9.66 15.71 1.69
C PHE A 53 9.24 16.59 2.88
N LYS A 54 8.15 17.34 2.73
CA LYS A 54 7.67 18.25 3.77
C LYS A 54 7.36 17.52 5.07
N LEU A 55 6.80 16.33 4.97
CA LEU A 55 6.36 15.53 6.11
C LEU A 55 7.29 14.35 6.40
N ASN A 56 8.52 14.44 5.87
CA ASN A 56 9.58 13.47 6.13
C ASN A 56 9.14 12.02 5.88
N PHE A 57 8.49 11.78 4.73
CA PHE A 57 8.05 10.45 4.32
C PHE A 57 7.27 9.74 5.44
N TYR A 58 6.29 10.43 5.99
CA TYR A 58 5.48 10.00 7.15
C TYR A 58 4.87 8.62 7.01
N TYR A 59 4.67 8.15 5.78
CA TYR A 59 4.04 6.87 5.50
C TYR A 59 5.01 5.68 5.51
N VAL A 60 6.31 5.93 5.60
CA VAL A 60 7.31 4.86 5.77
C VAL A 60 7.42 4.60 7.26
N ILE A 61 6.68 3.60 7.74
CA ILE A 61 6.40 3.44 9.17
C ILE A 61 7.18 2.33 9.85
N GLY A 62 7.86 1.49 9.09
CA GLY A 62 8.59 0.38 9.66
C GLY A 62 9.50 -0.25 8.63
N GLU A 63 10.31 -1.19 9.08
CA GLU A 63 11.26 -1.87 8.23
C GLU A 63 10.56 -2.53 7.07
N ASN A 64 10.93 -2.13 5.85
CA ASN A 64 10.42 -2.65 4.58
C ASN A 64 8.98 -2.27 4.23
N ILE A 65 8.31 -1.41 5.01
CA ILE A 65 6.87 -1.14 4.82
C ILE A 65 6.57 0.35 4.65
N ALA A 66 5.72 0.66 3.66
CA ALA A 66 5.14 1.99 3.52
C ALA A 66 3.62 1.88 3.39
N ILE A 67 2.91 2.84 3.98
CA ILE A 67 1.44 2.93 3.88
C ILE A 67 1.01 4.30 3.36
N PRO A 68 1.30 4.61 2.09
CA PRO A 68 0.99 5.94 1.54
C PRO A 68 -0.50 6.24 1.65
N HIS A 69 -0.82 7.44 2.13
CA HIS A 69 -2.19 7.92 2.27
C HIS A 69 -2.19 9.43 2.48
N THR A 70 -3.32 10.04 2.21
CA THR A 70 -3.54 11.46 2.50
C THR A 70 -5.02 11.67 2.79
N SER A 71 -5.41 12.92 3.08
CA SER A 71 -6.80 13.24 3.39
C SER A 71 -7.70 12.93 2.19
N PRO A 72 -8.92 12.39 2.44
CA PRO A 72 -9.81 12.00 1.34
C PRO A 72 -10.20 13.14 0.42
N GLU A 73 -10.22 14.37 0.90
CA GLU A 73 -10.55 15.55 0.09
C GLU A 73 -9.60 15.74 -1.10
N PHE A 74 -8.42 15.14 -1.06
CA PHE A 74 -7.44 15.26 -2.14
C PHE A 74 -7.67 14.25 -3.27
N GLY A 75 -8.72 13.46 -3.20
CA GLY A 75 -9.08 12.62 -4.33
C GLY A 75 -9.49 11.19 -4.02
N ALA A 76 -9.85 10.86 -2.78
CA ALA A 76 -10.39 9.54 -2.48
C ALA A 76 -11.82 9.43 -2.99
N ILE A 77 -12.13 8.37 -3.73
CA ILE A 77 -13.45 8.11 -4.29
C ILE A 77 -14.13 6.97 -3.53
N LYS A 78 -13.36 5.96 -3.15
CA LYS A 78 -13.85 4.79 -2.41
C LYS A 78 -12.83 4.39 -1.35
N THR A 79 -13.32 3.80 -0.25
CA THR A 79 -12.40 3.16 0.70
C THR A 79 -11.80 1.93 0.03
N SER A 80 -10.47 1.88 -0.03
CA SER A 80 -9.77 0.83 -0.76
C SER A 80 -8.32 0.71 -0.32
N ILE A 81 -7.69 -0.37 -0.79
CA ILE A 81 -6.26 -0.62 -0.54
C ILE A 81 -5.65 -1.30 -1.75
N ALA A 82 -4.49 -0.82 -2.18
CA ALA A 82 -3.68 -1.49 -3.18
C ALA A 82 -2.40 -1.99 -2.52
N ILE A 83 -2.01 -3.21 -2.84
CA ILE A 83 -0.82 -3.85 -2.29
C ILE A 83 0.17 -4.08 -3.42
N THR A 84 1.35 -3.48 -3.33
CA THR A 84 2.42 -3.74 -4.28
C THR A 84 3.66 -4.17 -3.52
N THR A 85 4.51 -4.95 -4.20
CA THR A 85 5.75 -5.43 -3.60
C THR A 85 6.93 -5.17 -4.53
N SER A 86 8.12 -5.12 -3.95
CA SER A 86 9.37 -4.98 -4.69
C SER A 86 10.43 -5.83 -4.01
N LYS A 87 10.82 -6.92 -4.64
CA LYS A 87 11.80 -7.84 -4.06
C LYS A 87 13.14 -7.16 -3.86
N ASN A 88 13.55 -6.30 -4.77
CA ASN A 88 14.80 -5.56 -4.68
C ASN A 88 14.73 -4.35 -3.75
N GLY A 89 13.54 -3.90 -3.44
CA GLY A 89 13.33 -2.77 -2.56
C GLY A 89 13.38 -1.42 -3.26
N ILE A 90 12.72 -0.45 -2.65
CA ILE A 90 12.64 0.91 -3.17
C ILE A 90 13.13 1.84 -2.06
N TYR A 91 14.01 2.76 -2.41
CA TYR A 91 14.56 3.71 -1.46
C TYR A 91 13.76 5.01 -1.46
N PHE A 92 13.22 5.34 -0.30
CA PHE A 92 12.48 6.58 -0.06
C PHE A 92 13.43 7.58 0.56
N ASP A 93 14.19 8.26 -0.31
CA ASP A 93 15.24 9.19 0.10
C ASP A 93 16.21 8.51 1.07
N ASN A 94 16.62 9.19 2.14
CA ASN A 94 17.56 8.65 3.14
C ASN A 94 16.83 8.10 4.38
N HIS A 95 15.60 7.64 4.22
CA HIS A 95 14.80 7.15 5.35
C HIS A 95 15.45 5.94 6.01
N GLU A 96 15.43 5.91 7.36
CA GLU A 96 16.06 4.83 8.13
C GLU A 96 15.47 3.44 7.88
N PHE A 97 14.19 3.37 7.47
CA PHE A 97 13.53 2.09 7.21
C PHE A 97 13.66 1.60 5.78
N ASN A 98 14.54 2.20 4.99
CA ASN A 98 14.85 1.71 3.64
C ASN A 98 15.57 0.36 3.69
N PRO A 99 15.43 -0.48 2.65
CA PRO A 99 14.52 -0.30 1.53
C PRO A 99 13.10 -0.70 1.86
N VAL A 100 12.13 -0.07 1.17
CA VAL A 100 10.72 -0.45 1.27
C VAL A 100 10.47 -1.57 0.27
N LYS A 101 9.88 -2.67 0.73
CA LYS A 101 9.59 -3.83 -0.11
C LYS A 101 8.10 -4.12 -0.26
N VAL A 102 7.28 -3.54 0.59
CA VAL A 102 5.83 -3.69 0.56
C VAL A 102 5.17 -2.33 0.71
N ILE A 103 4.25 -2.02 -0.19
CA ILE A 103 3.50 -0.77 -0.16
C ILE A 103 2.02 -1.10 -0.03
N PHE A 104 1.38 -0.55 1.01
CA PHE A 104 -0.08 -0.58 1.19
C PHE A 104 -0.59 0.84 0.96
N MET A 105 -1.04 1.15 -0.25
CA MET A 105 -1.65 2.46 -0.51
C MET A 105 -3.12 2.39 -0.16
N ILE A 106 -3.55 3.26 0.75
CA ILE A 106 -4.92 3.25 1.25
C ILE A 106 -5.66 4.54 0.93
N SER A 107 -6.97 4.42 0.71
CA SER A 107 -7.87 5.55 0.64
C SER A 107 -9.07 5.24 1.52
N VAL A 108 -9.54 6.22 2.30
CA VAL A 108 -10.63 6.02 3.24
C VAL A 108 -11.55 7.24 3.19
N LEU A 109 -12.85 7.02 3.03
CA LEU A 109 -13.82 8.10 2.87
C LEU A 109 -14.41 8.61 4.17
N LYS A 110 -14.76 7.71 5.08
CA LYS A 110 -15.51 8.05 6.29
C LYS A 110 -14.65 7.85 7.53
N MET A 111 -14.78 8.76 8.47
CA MET A 111 -14.00 8.71 9.70
C MET A 111 -14.22 7.42 10.50
N ASP A 112 -15.48 6.96 10.61
CA ASP A 112 -15.79 5.74 11.35
C ASP A 112 -15.18 4.50 10.69
N ASP A 113 -15.34 4.39 9.37
CA ASP A 113 -14.73 3.33 8.59
C ASP A 113 -13.20 3.42 8.66
N HIS A 114 -12.69 4.64 8.76
CA HIS A 114 -11.26 4.91 8.84
C HIS A 114 -10.63 4.24 10.06
N ILE A 115 -11.25 4.40 11.24
CA ILE A 115 -10.71 3.86 12.49
C ILE A 115 -10.60 2.33 12.42
N ASP A 116 -11.69 1.66 12.06
CA ASP A 116 -11.71 0.20 11.96
C ASP A 116 -10.72 -0.32 10.92
N PHE A 117 -10.68 0.35 9.78
CA PHE A 117 -9.81 -0.02 8.68
C PHE A 117 -8.33 0.10 9.08
N ILE A 118 -7.98 1.22 9.71
CA ILE A 118 -6.61 1.48 10.17
C ILE A 118 -6.21 0.48 11.26
N MET A 119 -7.12 0.14 12.18
CA MET A 119 -6.83 -0.84 13.22
C MET A 119 -6.52 -2.21 12.64
N LYS A 120 -7.25 -2.63 11.61
CA LYS A 120 -6.99 -3.91 10.94
C LYS A 120 -5.68 -3.87 10.17
N ILE A 121 -5.36 -2.75 9.54
CA ILE A 121 -4.07 -2.59 8.87
C ILE A 121 -2.94 -2.65 9.88
N ALA A 122 -3.08 -1.98 11.02
CA ALA A 122 -2.07 -2.02 12.08
C ALA A 122 -1.80 -3.44 12.56
N ASP A 123 -2.86 -4.25 12.69
CA ASP A 123 -2.73 -5.65 13.07
C ASP A 123 -1.95 -6.45 12.02
N ILE A 124 -2.27 -6.23 10.76
CA ILE A 124 -1.58 -6.89 9.64
C ILE A 124 -0.10 -6.53 9.62
N LEU A 125 0.24 -5.26 9.89
CA LEU A 125 1.62 -4.79 9.87
C LEU A 125 2.48 -5.40 10.97
N GLN A 126 1.86 -5.91 12.03
CA GLN A 126 2.59 -6.59 13.11
C GLN A 126 2.92 -8.04 12.78
N ASP A 127 2.32 -8.59 11.74
CA ASP A 127 2.56 -9.95 11.29
C ASP A 127 3.82 -9.98 10.42
N ARG A 128 4.96 -10.12 11.07
CA ARG A 128 6.28 -10.06 10.40
C ARG A 128 6.47 -11.16 9.36
N GLU A 129 5.95 -12.35 9.63
CA GLU A 129 6.05 -13.46 8.68
C GLU A 129 5.27 -13.14 7.39
N PHE A 130 4.07 -12.56 7.54
CA PHE A 130 3.26 -12.15 6.41
C PHE A 130 4.00 -11.10 5.56
N ILE A 131 4.54 -10.07 6.20
CA ILE A 131 5.29 -9.00 5.49
C ILE A 131 6.52 -9.58 4.79
N TYR A 132 7.24 -10.48 5.46
CA TYR A 132 8.40 -11.14 4.86
C TYR A 132 7.99 -11.92 3.61
N ASN A 133 6.91 -12.70 3.69
CA ASN A 133 6.41 -13.48 2.57
C ASN A 133 5.98 -12.60 1.41
N LEU A 134 5.32 -11.48 1.69
CA LEU A 134 4.96 -10.50 0.66
C LEU A 134 6.20 -9.96 -0.05
N SER A 135 7.23 -9.60 0.71
CA SER A 135 8.43 -8.97 0.15
C SER A 135 9.23 -9.90 -0.75
N ASN A 136 9.01 -11.21 -0.68
CA ASN A 136 9.73 -12.18 -1.50
C ASN A 136 8.95 -12.66 -2.72
N CYS A 137 7.74 -12.16 -2.96
CA CYS A 137 6.95 -12.56 -4.12
C CYS A 137 7.61 -12.11 -5.43
N GLU A 138 7.69 -13.01 -6.37
CA GLU A 138 8.28 -12.73 -7.68
C GLU A 138 7.24 -12.41 -8.75
N ASN A 139 5.98 -12.83 -8.52
CA ASN A 139 4.90 -12.63 -9.49
C ASN A 139 3.56 -12.52 -8.77
N ASP A 140 2.54 -12.13 -9.54
CA ASP A 140 1.20 -11.89 -9.00
C ASP A 140 0.55 -13.15 -8.43
N ASN A 141 0.85 -14.30 -8.99
CA ASN A 141 0.28 -15.56 -8.51
C ASN A 141 0.79 -15.90 -7.13
N GLU A 142 2.09 -15.72 -6.88
CA GLU A 142 2.67 -15.91 -5.55
C GLU A 142 2.08 -14.93 -4.55
N LEU A 143 1.94 -13.67 -4.96
CA LEU A 143 1.35 -12.64 -4.12
C LEU A 143 -0.08 -12.99 -3.75
N LYS A 144 -0.89 -13.39 -4.72
CA LYS A 144 -2.26 -13.84 -4.49
C LYS A 144 -2.32 -14.95 -3.45
N ASN A 145 -1.42 -15.94 -3.58
CA ASN A 145 -1.39 -17.07 -2.65
C ASN A 145 -1.03 -16.63 -1.24
N VAL A 146 -0.07 -15.71 -1.08
CA VAL A 146 0.28 -15.19 0.24
C VAL A 146 -0.91 -14.47 0.87
N LEU A 147 -1.62 -13.66 0.09
CA LEU A 147 -2.81 -12.95 0.56
C LEU A 147 -3.93 -13.91 0.97
N LEU A 148 -4.18 -14.94 0.14
CA LEU A 148 -5.20 -15.95 0.44
C LEU A 148 -4.86 -16.72 1.72
N ASN A 149 -3.62 -17.11 1.91
CA ASN A 149 -3.18 -17.83 3.10
C ASN A 149 -3.40 -16.97 4.36
N ARG A 150 -3.18 -15.68 4.28
CA ARG A 150 -3.38 -14.78 5.42
C ARG A 150 -4.85 -14.73 5.84
N ILE A 151 -5.77 -14.69 4.88
CA ILE A 151 -7.20 -14.66 5.14
C ILE A 151 -7.67 -15.99 5.76
N ASN A 152 -7.13 -17.10 5.28
CA ASN A 152 -7.56 -18.44 5.68
C ASN A 152 -6.89 -18.97 6.95
N SER A 153 -6.00 -18.19 7.53
CA SER A 153 -5.29 -18.61 8.75
C SER A 153 -6.02 -18.24 10.03
#